data_84b3db3964bdc2351dc6d179a704e5d5
#
_entry.id   84b3db3964bdc2351dc6d179a704e5d5
#
_cell.length_a   1.000
_cell.length_b   1.000
_cell.length_c   1.000
_cell.angle_alpha   90.00
_cell.angle_beta   90.00
_cell.angle_gamma   90.00
#
_symmetry.space_group_name_H-M   'P 1'
#
loop_
_entity.id
_entity.type
_entity.pdbx_description
1 polymer ?
#
loop_
_entity_poly.entity_id
_entity_poly.type
_entity_poly.pdbx_seq_one_letter_code
_entity_poly.pdbx_strand_id
1 'polypeptide(L)'
;NGMHPKALMLSALAGCTGLDVLALLKKKRIVLDNFTLDVQGKLAKNHPRIYEEVTVNYYFEGEDLDVEQITQVVSLSVEKYCGVIAMFRQFATVHIKLFFNSEEHPYHAE
;
A
#
# COMPACT_ATOMS: atom_id res chain seq x y z
N ASN A 1 -13.71 19.23 13.49
CA ASN A 1 -12.76 18.41 12.89
C ASN A 1 -13.37 17.13 12.36
N GLY A 2 -14.21 17.14 11.51
CA GLY A 2 -14.70 15.96 10.87
C GLY A 2 -13.64 15.36 9.96
N MET A 3 -13.83 14.10 9.60
CA MET A 3 -12.99 13.46 8.62
C MET A 3 -13.40 13.95 7.23
N HIS A 4 -12.42 14.34 6.45
CA HIS A 4 -12.70 14.74 5.08
C HIS A 4 -13.01 13.48 4.25
N PRO A 5 -14.06 13.54 3.40
CA PRO A 5 -14.42 12.37 2.58
C PRO A 5 -13.26 11.82 1.73
N LYS A 6 -12.44 12.70 1.17
CA LYS A 6 -11.29 12.25 0.38
C LYS A 6 -10.23 11.58 1.22
N ALA A 7 -10.02 12.05 2.46
CA ALA A 7 -9.09 11.38 3.37
C ALA A 7 -9.59 9.99 3.75
N LEU A 8 -10.91 9.81 3.86
CA LEU A 8 -11.49 8.50 4.12
C LEU A 8 -11.18 7.51 3.00
N MET A 9 -11.12 7.99 1.75
CA MET A 9 -10.75 7.13 0.64
C MET A 9 -9.32 6.60 0.80
N LEU A 10 -8.39 7.46 1.23
CA LEU A 10 -7.02 7.02 1.47
C LEU A 10 -6.95 6.05 2.65
N SER A 11 -7.75 6.28 3.70
CA SER A 11 -7.83 5.36 4.83
C SER A 11 -8.39 4.02 4.42
N ALA A 12 -9.39 4.00 3.54
CA ALA A 12 -9.96 2.76 3.02
C ALA A 12 -8.92 1.99 2.21
N LEU A 13 -8.13 2.68 1.41
CA LEU A 13 -7.05 2.08 0.64
C LEU A 13 -6.02 1.44 1.58
N ALA A 14 -5.57 2.20 2.58
CA ALA A 14 -4.59 1.70 3.55
C ALA A 14 -5.14 0.48 4.30
N GLY A 15 -6.40 0.55 4.74
CA GLY A 15 -7.02 -0.56 5.46
C GLY A 15 -7.15 -1.82 4.63
N CYS A 16 -7.58 -1.67 3.38
CA CYS A 16 -7.78 -2.81 2.48
C CYS A 16 -6.46 -3.54 2.22
N THR A 17 -5.46 -2.82 1.70
CA THR A 17 -4.17 -3.47 1.38
C THR A 17 -3.41 -3.87 2.65
N GLY A 18 -3.52 -3.10 3.74
CA GLY A 18 -2.87 -3.42 5.00
C GLY A 18 -3.39 -4.73 5.59
N LEU A 19 -4.70 -4.92 5.59
CA LEU A 19 -5.30 -6.17 6.08
C LEU A 19 -4.90 -7.35 5.21
N ASP A 20 -4.89 -7.16 3.89
CA ASP A 20 -4.47 -8.22 2.97
C ASP A 20 -3.03 -8.63 3.22
N VAL A 21 -2.13 -7.65 3.35
CA VAL A 21 -0.70 -7.93 3.57
C VAL A 21 -0.52 -8.64 4.91
N LEU A 22 -1.17 -8.15 5.98
CA LEU A 22 -1.06 -8.79 7.30
C LEU A 22 -1.55 -10.24 7.27
N ALA A 23 -2.68 -10.49 6.61
CA ALA A 23 -3.23 -11.83 6.52
C ALA A 23 -2.30 -12.76 5.73
N LEU A 24 -1.72 -12.27 4.64
CA LEU A 24 -0.81 -13.06 3.82
C LEU A 24 0.53 -13.33 4.54
N LEU A 25 1.05 -12.33 5.26
CA LEU A 25 2.27 -12.52 6.06
C LEU A 25 2.04 -13.61 7.10
N LYS A 26 0.91 -13.58 7.77
CA LYS A 26 0.57 -14.57 8.79
C LYS A 26 0.38 -15.94 8.17
N LYS A 27 -0.29 -16.05 7.05
CA LYS A 27 -0.53 -17.30 6.34
C LYS A 27 0.77 -17.94 5.90
N LYS A 28 1.71 -17.14 5.43
CA LYS A 28 3.03 -17.65 4.98
C LYS A 28 4.03 -17.77 6.11
N ARG A 29 3.61 -17.47 7.35
CA ARG A 29 4.46 -17.56 8.54
C ARG A 29 5.74 -16.72 8.42
N ILE A 30 5.62 -15.56 7.80
CA ILE A 30 6.72 -14.61 7.71
C ILE A 30 6.78 -13.83 9.01
N VAL A 31 7.93 -13.83 9.66
CA VAL A 31 8.13 -13.17 10.94
C VAL A 31 8.86 -11.85 10.72
N LEU A 32 8.31 -10.78 11.29
CA LEU A 32 8.96 -9.47 11.27
C LEU A 32 8.58 -8.73 12.56
N ASP A 33 9.37 -7.73 12.91
CA ASP A 33 9.16 -7.00 14.16
C ASP A 33 8.03 -5.99 14.04
N ASN A 34 7.93 -5.32 12.89
CA ASN A 34 6.93 -4.28 12.72
C ASN A 34 6.57 -4.11 11.25
N PHE A 35 5.30 -3.78 11.03
CA PHE A 35 4.79 -3.43 9.70
C PHE A 35 3.93 -2.19 9.84
N THR A 36 4.27 -1.15 9.09
CA THR A 36 3.46 0.07 9.03
C THR A 36 3.18 0.42 7.59
N LEU A 37 2.16 1.23 7.39
CA LEU A 37 1.68 1.58 6.07
C LEU A 37 1.30 3.06 6.06
N ASP A 38 1.71 3.75 5.01
CA ASP A 38 1.37 5.15 4.82
C ASP A 38 0.86 5.34 3.41
N VAL A 39 -0.20 6.14 3.26
CA VAL A 39 -0.79 6.43 1.96
C VAL A 39 -0.85 7.94 1.76
N GLN A 40 -0.34 8.39 0.64
CA GLN A 40 -0.35 9.80 0.28
C GLN A 40 -1.07 9.99 -1.05
N GLY A 41 -1.89 11.04 -1.13
CA GLY A 41 -2.62 11.34 -2.35
C GLY A 41 -2.33 12.74 -2.84
N LYS A 42 -2.25 12.90 -4.16
CA LYS A 42 -2.11 14.19 -4.80
C LYS A 42 -3.40 14.53 -5.53
N LEU A 43 -4.01 15.64 -5.16
CA LEU A 43 -5.26 16.10 -5.75
C LEU A 43 -5.01 16.88 -7.04
N ALA A 44 -5.95 16.78 -7.98
CA ALA A 44 -5.92 17.58 -9.18
C ALA A 44 -6.05 19.06 -8.83
N LYS A 45 -5.48 19.92 -9.68
CA LYS A 45 -5.49 21.37 -9.45
C LYS A 45 -6.85 21.99 -9.70
N ASN A 46 -7.62 21.45 -10.63
CA ASN A 46 -8.91 21.99 -11.04
C ASN A 46 -10.06 21.17 -10.47
N HIS A 47 -11.21 21.84 -10.25
CA HIS A 47 -12.41 21.15 -9.80
C HIS A 47 -13.04 20.33 -10.92
N PRO A 48 -13.64 19.20 -10.62
CA PRO A 48 -13.63 18.56 -9.30
C PRO A 48 -12.24 18.05 -8.94
N ARG A 49 -11.83 18.26 -7.69
CA ARG A 49 -10.49 17.85 -7.25
C ARG A 49 -10.47 16.38 -6.88
N ILE A 50 -10.16 15.55 -7.83
CA ILE A 50 -10.01 14.11 -7.60
C ILE A 50 -8.54 13.78 -7.36
N TYR A 51 -8.27 12.62 -6.79
CA TYR A 51 -6.90 12.16 -6.68
C TYR A 51 -6.39 11.79 -8.08
N GLU A 52 -5.28 12.38 -8.48
CA GLU A 52 -4.64 12.04 -9.75
C GLU A 52 -3.43 11.11 -9.54
N GLU A 53 -2.83 11.15 -8.35
CA GLU A 53 -1.75 10.23 -7.99
C GLU A 53 -1.92 9.80 -6.56
N VAL A 54 -1.65 8.53 -6.28
CA VAL A 54 -1.69 7.97 -4.93
C VAL A 54 -0.44 7.15 -4.74
N THR A 55 0.25 7.34 -3.61
CA THR A 55 1.44 6.59 -3.27
C THR A 55 1.17 5.76 -2.02
N VAL A 56 1.43 4.47 -2.09
CA VAL A 56 1.30 3.57 -0.95
C VAL A 56 2.70 3.14 -0.54
N ASN A 57 3.07 3.49 0.69
CA ASN A 57 4.39 3.18 1.25
C ASN A 57 4.23 2.08 2.27
N TYR A 58 4.92 0.95 2.05
CA TYR A 58 4.92 -0.20 2.96
C TYR A 58 6.25 -0.24 3.69
N TYR A 59 6.21 -0.24 5.01
CA TYR A 59 7.42 -0.25 5.85
C TYR A 59 7.48 -1.55 6.62
N PHE A 60 8.55 -2.30 6.42
CA PHE A 60 8.78 -3.57 7.11
C PHE A 60 10.06 -3.47 7.93
N GLU A 61 9.99 -3.88 9.19
CA GLU A 61 11.14 -3.86 10.10
C GLU A 61 11.33 -5.21 10.74
N GLY A 62 12.57 -5.66 10.84
CA GLY A 62 12.88 -6.93 11.48
C GLY A 62 14.26 -7.42 11.11
N GLU A 63 14.66 -8.51 11.75
CA GLU A 63 15.91 -9.18 11.43
C GLU A 63 15.63 -10.26 10.37
N ASP A 64 16.58 -10.47 9.48
CA ASP A 64 16.49 -11.54 8.47
C ASP A 64 15.19 -11.48 7.66
N LEU A 65 14.81 -10.28 7.22
CA LEU A 65 13.64 -10.11 6.40
C LEU A 65 13.81 -10.82 5.05
N ASP A 66 12.83 -11.64 4.69
CA ASP A 66 12.81 -12.28 3.38
C ASP A 66 12.18 -11.29 2.39
N VAL A 67 13.03 -10.44 1.82
CA VAL A 67 12.60 -9.37 0.92
C VAL A 67 11.80 -9.93 -0.25
N GLU A 68 12.25 -11.04 -0.80
CA GLU A 68 11.60 -11.63 -1.96
C GLU A 68 10.18 -12.12 -1.63
N GLN A 69 10.02 -12.86 -0.52
CA GLN A 69 8.69 -13.32 -0.11
C GLN A 69 7.77 -12.17 0.28
N ILE A 70 8.30 -11.18 0.98
CA ILE A 70 7.49 -10.02 1.37
C ILE A 70 7.04 -9.24 0.14
N THR A 71 7.93 -9.08 -0.85
CA THR A 71 7.57 -8.42 -2.10
C THR A 71 6.46 -9.19 -2.83
N GLN A 72 6.51 -10.52 -2.81
CA GLN A 72 5.45 -11.34 -3.40
C GLN A 72 4.12 -11.15 -2.68
N VAL A 73 4.15 -11.04 -1.35
CA VAL A 73 2.94 -10.79 -0.56
C VAL A 73 2.31 -9.46 -0.94
N VAL A 74 3.13 -8.40 -1.05
CA VAL A 74 2.63 -7.09 -1.45
C VAL A 74 2.06 -7.16 -2.87
N SER A 75 2.75 -7.83 -3.78
CA SER A 75 2.29 -7.99 -5.15
C SER A 75 0.94 -8.69 -5.21
N LEU A 76 0.74 -9.75 -4.41
CA LEU A 76 -0.55 -10.42 -4.35
C LEU A 76 -1.67 -9.50 -3.88
N SER A 77 -1.40 -8.69 -2.85
CA SER A 77 -2.39 -7.73 -2.37
C SER A 77 -2.71 -6.71 -3.46
N VAL A 78 -1.68 -6.10 -4.04
CA VAL A 78 -1.83 -5.00 -4.98
C VAL A 78 -2.44 -5.45 -6.30
N GLU A 79 -1.99 -6.59 -6.83
CA GLU A 79 -2.38 -7.00 -8.17
C GLU A 79 -3.60 -7.92 -8.20
N LYS A 80 -3.95 -8.55 -7.08
CA LYS A 80 -4.99 -9.57 -7.09
C LYS A 80 -6.10 -9.35 -6.08
N TYR A 81 -5.78 -9.01 -4.84
CA TYR A 81 -6.78 -9.03 -3.78
C TYR A 81 -7.35 -7.69 -3.38
N CYS A 82 -6.61 -6.60 -3.48
CA CYS A 82 -7.12 -5.31 -3.02
C CYS A 82 -8.00 -4.64 -4.07
N GLY A 83 -9.32 -4.76 -3.89
CA GLY A 83 -10.27 -4.12 -4.79
C GLY A 83 -10.19 -2.60 -4.76
N VAL A 84 -9.81 -2.02 -3.61
CA VAL A 84 -9.70 -0.56 -3.50
C VAL A 84 -8.56 -0.05 -4.38
N ILE A 85 -7.42 -0.75 -4.41
CA ILE A 85 -6.33 -0.38 -5.32
C ILE A 85 -6.80 -0.47 -6.76
N ALA A 86 -7.53 -1.53 -7.11
CA ALA A 86 -8.06 -1.70 -8.46
C ALA A 86 -8.96 -0.53 -8.84
N MET A 87 -9.81 -0.07 -7.91
CA MET A 87 -10.67 1.08 -8.15
C MET A 87 -9.86 2.36 -8.34
N PHE A 88 -8.86 2.60 -7.49
CA PHE A 88 -8.01 3.78 -7.63
C PHE A 88 -7.29 3.81 -8.97
N ARG A 89 -6.89 2.65 -9.49
CA ARG A 89 -6.19 2.58 -10.78
C ARG A 89 -7.07 3.02 -11.95
N GLN A 90 -8.39 3.08 -11.76
CA GLN A 90 -9.30 3.52 -12.82
C GLN A 90 -9.22 5.03 -13.04
N PHE A 91 -8.78 5.80 -12.05
CA PHE A 91 -8.75 7.27 -12.18
C PHE A 91 -7.45 7.90 -11.72
N ALA A 92 -6.53 7.14 -11.13
CA ALA A 92 -5.30 7.69 -10.57
C ALA A 92 -4.12 6.78 -10.93
N THR A 93 -2.93 7.38 -10.93
CA THR A 93 -1.69 6.61 -11.00
C THR A 93 -1.36 6.16 -9.59
N VAL A 94 -1.24 4.86 -9.38
CA VAL A 94 -0.93 4.30 -8.06
C VAL A 94 0.53 3.88 -8.04
N HIS A 95 1.28 4.48 -7.11
CA HIS A 95 2.69 4.19 -6.90
C HIS A 95 2.84 3.31 -5.67
N ILE A 96 3.59 2.23 -5.78
CA ILE A 96 3.85 1.30 -4.68
C ILE A 96 5.32 1.41 -4.31
N LYS A 97 5.59 1.67 -3.04
CA LYS A 97 6.96 1.75 -2.53
C LYS A 97 7.13 0.81 -1.34
N LEU A 98 8.23 0.09 -1.33
CA LEU A 98 8.55 -0.85 -0.26
C LEU A 98 9.81 -0.38 0.46
N PHE A 99 9.78 -0.43 1.77
CA PHE A 99 10.93 -0.05 2.60
C PHE A 99 11.21 -1.19 3.58
N PHE A 100 12.46 -1.64 3.59
CA PHE A 100 12.92 -2.69 4.50
C PHE A 100 13.97 -2.10 5.43
N ASN A 101 13.65 -2.00 6.71
CA ASN A 101 14.50 -1.35 7.71
C ASN A 101 14.95 0.04 7.25
N SER A 102 13.99 0.81 6.75
CA SER A 102 14.15 2.19 6.26
C SER A 102 14.90 2.31 4.93
N GLU A 103 15.19 1.20 4.26
CA GLU A 103 15.80 1.25 2.93
C GLU A 103 14.76 0.94 1.87
N GLU A 104 14.66 1.81 0.87
CA GLU A 104 13.71 1.62 -0.21
C GLU A 104 14.15 0.49 -1.12
N HIS A 105 13.20 -0.37 -1.48
CA HIS A 105 13.42 -1.47 -2.39
C HIS A 105 12.49 -1.29 -3.60
N PRO A 106 13.00 -1.40 -4.84
CA PRO A 106 12.14 -1.21 -6.01
C PRO A 106 11.02 -2.24 -6.06
N TYR A 107 9.82 -1.77 -6.39
CA TYR A 107 8.68 -2.64 -6.62
C TYR A 107 8.39 -2.71 -8.12
N HIS A 108 8.27 -3.93 -8.60
CA HIS A 108 7.89 -4.17 -10.00
C HIS A 108 6.64 -5.05 -10.04
N ALA A 109 5.61 -4.58 -10.71
CA ALA A 109 4.40 -5.37 -10.93
C ALA A 109 4.73 -6.56 -11.84
N GLU A 110 4.14 -7.70 -11.52
CA GLU A 110 4.30 -8.90 -12.33
C GLU A 110 3.23 -9.02 -13.39
#